data_3185fb983ee18c3bd956d959bb1e5e15
#
_entry.id   3185fb983ee18c3bd956d959bb1e5e15
#
_cell.length_a   1.000
_cell.length_b   1.000
_cell.length_c   1.000
_cell.angle_alpha   90.00
_cell.angle_beta   90.00
_cell.angle_gamma   90.00
#
_symmetry.space_group_name_H-M   'P 1'
#
loop_
_entity.id
_entity.type
_entity.pdbx_description
1 polymer ?
#
loop_
_entity_poly.entity_id
_entity_poly.type
_entity_poly.pdbx_seq_one_letter_code
_entity_poly.pdbx_strand_id
1 'polypeptide(L)'
;MRVLFFGDLVGEMAIRYLEGNLPRLRRELGVDFVVVNGENADLTDPALGKAGMHLETVDRLLACGVDAITGGNHSFDPPWAEDLLDHPRVLRPLNAGPFAPGRGYLVLEGRGKGLVVVNLVGRSAWPPADDPVWALEGLLPGLEAGMPVLVDFHSESVFEKLGSAFALDGRVAAVLGTHTHVPTHDLRILPRGTAYVSDVGMVGPSGGMQGYEPGFLVAALRRTRLPRGGRLAWARGPLEVGAVVVDLDGGRAKAIQRLQALQGVPQGG
;
A
#
# COMPACT_ATOMS: atom_id res chain seq x y z
N MET A 1 -11.93 16.44 -2.39
CA MET A 1 -10.64 16.03 -1.81
C MET A 1 -9.93 15.12 -2.81
N ARG A 2 -8.62 15.28 -2.97
CA ARG A 2 -7.81 14.45 -3.87
C ARG A 2 -6.74 13.72 -3.08
N VAL A 3 -6.69 12.39 -3.23
CA VAL A 3 -5.71 11.51 -2.57
C VAL A 3 -4.82 10.87 -3.64
N LEU A 4 -3.51 10.93 -3.45
CA LEU A 4 -2.53 10.20 -4.24
C LEU A 4 -2.07 8.99 -3.42
N PHE A 5 -2.26 7.79 -3.97
CA PHE A 5 -1.85 6.54 -3.36
C PHE A 5 -0.80 5.85 -4.23
N PHE A 6 0.34 5.52 -3.63
CA PHE A 6 1.36 4.68 -4.24
C PHE A 6 1.26 3.27 -3.67
N GLY A 7 1.33 2.26 -4.54
CA GLY A 7 1.41 0.87 -4.13
C GLY A 7 2.76 0.54 -3.51
N ASP A 8 3.11 -0.73 -3.51
CA ASP A 8 4.27 -1.27 -2.79
C ASP A 8 5.58 -0.57 -3.19
N LEU A 9 6.20 0.14 -2.24
CA LEU A 9 7.52 0.74 -2.46
C LEU A 9 8.58 -0.37 -2.39
N VAL A 10 9.36 -0.54 -3.45
CA VAL A 10 10.35 -1.61 -3.58
C VAL A 10 11.75 -1.02 -3.73
N GLY A 11 12.46 -0.99 -2.62
CA GLY A 11 13.86 -0.60 -2.54
C GLY A 11 14.14 0.90 -2.69
N GLU A 12 15.41 1.23 -2.61
CA GLU A 12 15.94 2.61 -2.64
C GLU A 12 15.51 3.40 -3.90
N MET A 13 15.27 2.72 -5.02
CA MET A 13 14.81 3.36 -6.26
C MET A 13 13.44 4.03 -6.07
N ALA A 14 12.53 3.39 -5.32
CA ALA A 14 11.22 3.94 -5.00
C ALA A 14 11.34 5.18 -4.10
N ILE A 15 12.17 5.11 -3.07
CA ILE A 15 12.37 6.23 -2.13
C ILE A 15 12.90 7.45 -2.85
N ARG A 16 13.96 7.30 -3.66
CA ARG A 16 14.54 8.40 -4.46
C ARG A 16 13.55 8.99 -5.47
N TYR A 17 12.69 8.16 -6.06
CA TYR A 17 11.65 8.65 -6.95
C TYR A 17 10.68 9.57 -6.21
N LEU A 18 10.22 9.18 -5.02
CA LEU A 18 9.32 10.00 -4.22
C LEU A 18 10.01 11.29 -3.77
N GLU A 19 11.22 11.23 -3.24
CA GLU A 19 12.00 12.40 -2.84
C GLU A 19 12.14 13.43 -3.96
N GLY A 20 12.44 12.96 -5.17
CA GLY A 20 12.63 13.83 -6.34
C GLY A 20 11.36 14.36 -6.98
N ASN A 21 10.22 13.67 -6.83
CA ASN A 21 9.02 13.97 -7.59
C ASN A 21 7.80 14.36 -6.75
N LEU A 22 7.65 13.82 -5.54
CA LEU A 22 6.42 13.99 -4.77
C LEU A 22 6.06 15.44 -4.47
N PRO A 23 7.01 16.33 -4.07
CA PRO A 23 6.68 17.74 -3.82
C PRO A 23 6.10 18.45 -5.05
N ARG A 24 6.60 18.11 -6.26
CA ARG A 24 6.10 18.63 -7.53
C ARG A 24 4.72 18.05 -7.85
N LEU A 25 4.56 16.71 -7.79
CA LEU A 25 3.30 16.02 -8.05
C LEU A 25 2.17 16.53 -7.15
N ARG A 26 2.45 16.71 -5.86
CA ARG A 26 1.48 17.22 -4.89
C ARG A 26 0.96 18.60 -5.27
N ARG A 27 1.84 19.49 -5.77
CA ARG A 27 1.43 20.83 -6.22
C ARG A 27 0.68 20.79 -7.55
N GLU A 28 1.25 20.13 -8.56
CA GLU A 28 0.68 20.12 -9.92
C GLU A 28 -0.69 19.46 -9.99
N LEU A 29 -0.89 18.38 -9.24
CA LEU A 29 -2.15 17.63 -9.20
C LEU A 29 -3.12 18.15 -8.14
N GLY A 30 -2.73 19.09 -7.28
CA GLY A 30 -3.58 19.60 -6.22
C GLY A 30 -3.94 18.53 -5.18
N VAL A 31 -2.98 17.68 -4.80
CA VAL A 31 -3.17 16.57 -3.89
C VAL A 31 -3.31 17.07 -2.44
N ASP A 32 -4.36 16.62 -1.76
CA ASP A 32 -4.59 16.94 -0.34
C ASP A 32 -3.80 15.99 0.57
N PHE A 33 -3.86 14.68 0.30
CA PHE A 33 -3.16 13.64 1.07
C PHE A 33 -2.42 12.66 0.18
N VAL A 34 -1.27 12.18 0.68
CA VAL A 34 -0.42 11.18 0.03
C VAL A 34 -0.28 9.98 0.96
N VAL A 35 -0.64 8.80 0.46
CA VAL A 35 -0.49 7.52 1.17
C VAL A 35 0.39 6.61 0.34
N VAL A 36 1.27 5.85 0.97
CA VAL A 36 2.14 4.89 0.31
C VAL A 36 2.10 3.54 1.04
N ASN A 37 2.22 2.44 0.33
CA ASN A 37 2.53 1.16 0.96
C ASN A 37 4.05 0.99 1.02
N GLY A 38 4.60 0.93 2.24
CA GLY A 38 6.05 0.90 2.50
C GLY A 38 6.60 -0.49 2.80
N GLU A 39 5.78 -1.53 2.74
CA GLU A 39 6.09 -2.88 3.22
C GLU A 39 7.38 -3.47 2.64
N ASN A 40 7.76 -3.12 1.41
CA ASN A 40 8.93 -3.64 0.71
C ASN A 40 10.02 -2.57 0.48
N ALA A 41 9.98 -1.47 1.24
CA ALA A 41 10.91 -0.36 1.05
C ALA A 41 12.38 -0.74 1.32
N ASP A 42 12.59 -1.65 2.27
CA ASP A 42 13.93 -2.12 2.66
C ASP A 42 14.00 -3.65 2.71
N LEU A 43 15.23 -4.20 2.53
CA LEU A 43 15.53 -5.60 2.84
C LEU A 43 16.01 -5.71 4.28
N THR A 44 15.19 -6.29 5.16
CA THR A 44 15.47 -6.38 6.59
C THR A 44 16.26 -7.63 6.97
N ASP A 45 16.02 -8.75 6.28
CA ASP A 45 16.86 -9.96 6.31
C ASP A 45 16.90 -10.63 4.93
N PRO A 46 17.83 -10.23 4.06
CA PRO A 46 17.92 -10.79 2.71
C PRO A 46 18.22 -12.30 2.67
N ALA A 47 18.85 -12.87 3.69
CA ALA A 47 19.14 -14.30 3.75
C ALA A 47 17.89 -15.13 4.04
N LEU A 48 16.94 -14.56 4.78
CA LEU A 48 15.63 -15.15 5.05
C LEU A 48 14.56 -14.68 4.06
N GLY A 49 14.91 -13.82 3.09
CA GLY A 49 13.97 -13.29 2.11
C GLY A 49 12.97 -12.30 2.72
N LYS A 50 13.36 -11.58 3.78
CA LYS A 50 12.49 -10.64 4.48
C LYS A 50 12.68 -9.22 3.98
N ALA A 51 11.55 -8.54 3.84
CA ALA A 51 11.45 -7.11 3.56
C ALA A 51 10.84 -6.35 4.77
N GLY A 52 10.62 -5.07 4.62
CA GLY A 52 10.05 -4.20 5.65
C GLY A 52 10.50 -2.75 5.48
N MET A 53 10.60 -2.02 6.58
CA MET A 53 11.10 -0.64 6.59
C MET A 53 12.10 -0.42 7.74
N HIS A 54 13.02 0.52 7.53
CA HIS A 54 13.79 1.16 8.58
C HIS A 54 13.14 2.48 8.99
N LEU A 55 13.35 2.92 10.24
CA LEU A 55 12.86 4.23 10.71
C LEU A 55 13.42 5.38 9.87
N GLU A 56 14.68 5.29 9.44
CA GLU A 56 15.28 6.27 8.52
C GLU A 56 14.48 6.39 7.20
N THR A 57 14.01 5.28 6.65
CA THR A 57 13.17 5.29 5.45
C THR A 57 11.82 5.95 5.71
N VAL A 58 11.21 5.72 6.87
CA VAL A 58 9.98 6.42 7.29
C VAL A 58 10.21 7.92 7.33
N ASP A 59 11.29 8.38 7.99
CA ASP A 59 11.62 9.81 8.11
C ASP A 59 11.81 10.46 6.74
N ARG A 60 12.50 9.80 5.82
CA ARG A 60 12.71 10.27 4.44
C ARG A 60 11.39 10.42 3.67
N LEU A 61 10.50 9.42 3.78
CA LEU A 61 9.18 9.46 3.14
C LEU A 61 8.32 10.60 3.68
N LEU A 62 8.30 10.80 4.98
CA LEU A 62 7.55 11.89 5.61
C LEU A 62 8.12 13.25 5.22
N ALA A 63 9.46 13.38 5.21
CA ALA A 63 10.15 14.62 4.84
C ALA A 63 9.86 15.04 3.39
N CYS A 64 9.65 14.09 2.47
CA CYS A 64 9.29 14.41 1.08
C CYS A 64 7.79 14.66 0.86
N GLY A 65 6.94 14.49 1.89
CA GLY A 65 5.53 14.85 1.86
C GLY A 65 4.54 13.71 1.83
N VAL A 66 4.94 12.50 2.23
CA VAL A 66 4.01 11.38 2.53
C VAL A 66 3.27 11.71 3.83
N ASP A 67 1.95 11.46 3.87
CA ASP A 67 1.11 11.73 5.05
C ASP A 67 0.85 10.48 5.89
N ALA A 68 0.81 9.28 5.26
CA ALA A 68 0.66 7.99 5.93
C ALA A 68 1.39 6.89 5.16
N ILE A 69 1.89 5.90 5.89
CA ILE A 69 2.57 4.72 5.36
C ILE A 69 1.83 3.48 5.85
N THR A 70 1.33 2.68 4.91
CA THR A 70 0.71 1.37 5.19
C THR A 70 1.73 0.25 5.04
N GLY A 71 1.43 -0.90 5.58
CA GLY A 71 2.22 -2.11 5.48
C GLY A 71 1.43 -3.28 4.89
N GLY A 72 1.79 -4.49 5.29
CA GLY A 72 1.14 -5.73 4.87
C GLY A 72 1.65 -6.92 5.69
N ASN A 73 1.91 -8.06 5.03
CA ASN A 73 2.38 -9.27 5.71
C ASN A 73 3.81 -9.19 6.25
N HIS A 74 4.65 -8.28 5.72
CA HIS A 74 6.01 -8.04 6.23
C HIS A 74 6.07 -7.01 7.36
N SER A 75 4.95 -6.45 7.78
CA SER A 75 4.92 -5.40 8.84
C SER A 75 5.60 -5.83 10.14
N PHE A 76 5.62 -7.14 10.43
CA PHE A 76 6.17 -7.71 11.67
C PHE A 76 7.51 -8.42 11.47
N ASP A 77 8.05 -8.44 10.25
CA ASP A 77 9.30 -9.15 9.91
C ASP A 77 10.57 -8.50 10.49
N PRO A 78 10.71 -7.16 10.52
CA PRO A 78 11.89 -6.52 11.07
C PRO A 78 12.07 -6.79 12.55
N PRO A 79 13.28 -7.06 13.05
CA PRO A 79 13.54 -7.20 14.49
C PRO A 79 13.17 -5.96 15.33
N TRP A 80 13.06 -4.80 14.68
CA TRP A 80 12.65 -3.50 15.23
C TRP A 80 11.20 -3.14 14.91
N ALA A 81 10.37 -4.12 14.56
CA ALA A 81 8.98 -3.87 14.13
C ALA A 81 8.15 -3.13 15.18
N GLU A 82 8.34 -3.38 16.46
CA GLU A 82 7.62 -2.68 17.53
C GLU A 82 7.91 -1.18 17.49
N ASP A 83 9.18 -0.78 17.45
CA ASP A 83 9.58 0.64 17.38
C ASP A 83 9.06 1.29 16.09
N LEU A 84 9.11 0.57 14.97
CA LEU A 84 8.60 1.03 13.68
C LEU A 84 7.08 1.28 13.72
N LEU A 85 6.32 0.32 14.26
CA LEU A 85 4.86 0.35 14.30
C LEU A 85 4.30 1.31 15.36
N ASP A 86 5.10 1.70 16.35
CA ASP A 86 4.77 2.77 17.30
C ASP A 86 4.79 4.15 16.65
N HIS A 87 5.45 4.28 15.48
CA HIS A 87 5.49 5.56 14.77
C HIS A 87 4.08 6.01 14.34
N PRO A 88 3.66 7.29 14.63
CA PRO A 88 2.27 7.74 14.47
C PRO A 88 1.76 7.76 13.02
N ARG A 89 2.63 7.68 12.03
CA ARG A 89 2.29 7.69 10.59
C ARG A 89 2.44 6.35 9.90
N VAL A 90 2.85 5.31 10.62
CA VAL A 90 2.99 3.95 10.11
C VAL A 90 1.82 3.10 10.58
N LEU A 91 1.24 2.36 9.64
CA LEU A 91 0.13 1.44 9.89
C LEU A 91 0.57 -0.01 9.65
N ARG A 92 0.07 -0.88 10.51
CA ARG A 92 0.06 -2.33 10.28
C ARG A 92 -1.36 -2.78 9.89
N PRO A 93 -1.56 -4.01 9.38
CA PRO A 93 -2.91 -4.50 9.10
C PRO A 93 -3.83 -4.45 10.34
N LEU A 94 -5.00 -3.85 10.19
CA LEU A 94 -6.01 -3.72 11.25
C LEU A 94 -6.41 -5.10 11.80
N ASN A 95 -6.54 -6.06 10.88
CA ASN A 95 -6.96 -7.43 11.17
C ASN A 95 -5.82 -8.37 11.63
N ALA A 96 -4.66 -7.82 11.99
CA ALA A 96 -3.57 -8.60 12.61
C ALA A 96 -3.81 -8.96 14.09
N GLY A 97 -4.98 -8.62 14.60
CA GLY A 97 -5.39 -8.92 15.97
C GLY A 97 -5.19 -7.76 16.94
N PRO A 98 -5.92 -7.79 18.09
CA PRO A 98 -5.99 -6.65 19.00
C PRO A 98 -4.71 -6.43 19.82
N PHE A 99 -3.85 -7.44 19.94
CA PHE A 99 -2.60 -7.37 20.73
C PHE A 99 -1.37 -7.09 19.84
N ALA A 100 -1.55 -6.95 18.50
CA ALA A 100 -0.44 -6.58 17.63
C ALA A 100 0.02 -5.14 17.92
N PRO A 101 1.35 -4.87 17.98
CA PRO A 101 1.86 -3.53 18.23
C PRO A 101 1.44 -2.55 17.12
N GLY A 102 1.41 -1.27 17.45
CA GLY A 102 1.04 -0.22 16.51
C GLY A 102 -0.46 -0.13 16.22
N ARG A 103 -0.80 0.55 15.15
CA ARG A 103 -2.19 0.89 14.80
C ARG A 103 -2.57 0.38 13.40
N GLY A 104 -3.83 -0.03 13.23
CA GLY A 104 -4.36 -0.50 11.94
C GLY A 104 -5.04 0.59 11.11
N TYR A 105 -5.24 1.77 11.70
CA TYR A 105 -5.81 2.95 11.04
C TYR A 105 -5.28 4.24 11.66
N LEU A 106 -5.40 5.33 10.92
CA LEU A 106 -5.17 6.67 11.43
C LEU A 106 -6.11 7.66 10.74
N VAL A 107 -6.36 8.79 11.41
CA VAL A 107 -7.10 9.93 10.86
C VAL A 107 -6.08 11.00 10.45
N LEU A 108 -6.09 11.34 9.16
CA LEU A 108 -5.34 12.47 8.63
C LEU A 108 -6.23 13.70 8.62
N GLU A 109 -5.70 14.79 9.14
CA GLU A 109 -6.39 16.10 9.12
C GLU A 109 -5.49 17.13 8.45
N GLY A 110 -6.07 17.97 7.59
CA GLY A 110 -5.33 19.02 6.91
C GLY A 110 -6.21 19.85 5.98
N ARG A 111 -5.96 21.16 5.94
CA ARG A 111 -6.67 22.11 5.06
C ARG A 111 -8.21 22.06 5.17
N GLY A 112 -8.72 21.81 6.38
CA GLY A 112 -10.17 21.68 6.62
C GLY A 112 -10.80 20.39 6.07
N LYS A 113 -9.98 19.36 5.83
CA LYS A 113 -10.38 18.03 5.33
C LYS A 113 -9.87 16.95 6.26
N GLY A 114 -10.64 15.84 6.37
CA GLY A 114 -10.26 14.64 7.09
C GLY A 114 -10.28 13.42 6.18
N LEU A 115 -9.36 12.48 6.38
CA LEU A 115 -9.30 11.19 5.70
C LEU A 115 -8.91 10.11 6.71
N VAL A 116 -9.71 9.06 6.80
CA VAL A 116 -9.31 7.84 7.51
C VAL A 116 -8.54 6.95 6.55
N VAL A 117 -7.34 6.54 6.93
CA VAL A 117 -6.55 5.54 6.22
C VAL A 117 -6.56 4.27 7.04
N VAL A 118 -6.91 3.15 6.43
CA VAL A 118 -6.95 1.81 7.04
C VAL A 118 -6.05 0.88 6.23
N ASN A 119 -5.26 0.07 6.90
CA ASN A 119 -4.52 -1.02 6.28
C ASN A 119 -5.20 -2.35 6.63
N LEU A 120 -5.41 -3.21 5.65
CA LEU A 120 -5.91 -4.57 5.80
C LEU A 120 -4.98 -5.58 5.13
N VAL A 121 -4.94 -6.80 5.64
CA VAL A 121 -4.24 -7.92 4.99
C VAL A 121 -5.21 -9.06 4.68
N GLY A 122 -4.96 -9.78 3.58
CA GLY A 122 -5.76 -10.94 3.19
C GLY A 122 -5.57 -12.11 4.16
N ARG A 123 -6.58 -12.99 4.22
CA ARG A 123 -6.61 -14.17 5.13
C ARG A 123 -5.56 -15.23 4.80
N SER A 124 -5.00 -15.20 3.60
CA SER A 124 -3.88 -16.07 3.19
C SER A 124 -2.51 -15.56 3.61
N ALA A 125 -2.43 -14.39 4.27
CA ALA A 125 -1.17 -13.83 4.75
C ALA A 125 -0.54 -14.68 5.87
N TRP A 126 0.76 -14.51 6.01
CA TRP A 126 1.49 -15.05 7.16
C TRP A 126 2.19 -13.89 7.89
N PRO A 127 2.01 -13.75 9.20
CA PRO A 127 1.15 -14.58 10.10
C PRO A 127 -0.33 -14.51 9.74
N PRO A 128 -1.14 -15.52 10.15
CA PRO A 128 -2.59 -15.53 9.92
C PRO A 128 -3.25 -14.30 10.51
N ALA A 129 -4.23 -13.75 9.79
CA ALA A 129 -4.99 -12.57 10.19
C ALA A 129 -6.48 -12.90 10.30
N ASP A 130 -7.20 -12.08 11.06
CA ASP A 130 -8.66 -12.15 11.19
C ASP A 130 -9.35 -11.76 9.87
N ASP A 131 -10.68 -11.94 9.80
CA ASP A 131 -11.47 -11.53 8.64
C ASP A 131 -11.36 -10.01 8.42
N PRO A 132 -10.85 -9.56 7.26
CA PRO A 132 -10.60 -8.14 7.00
C PRO A 132 -11.89 -7.30 6.93
N VAL A 133 -12.98 -7.87 6.39
CA VAL A 133 -14.27 -7.17 6.31
C VAL A 133 -14.84 -6.98 7.71
N TRP A 134 -14.84 -8.06 8.50
CA TRP A 134 -15.35 -8.01 9.87
C TRP A 134 -14.55 -7.04 10.75
N ALA A 135 -13.22 -7.03 10.64
CA ALA A 135 -12.38 -6.08 11.38
C ALA A 135 -12.72 -4.62 11.04
N LEU A 136 -12.90 -4.32 9.74
CA LEU A 136 -13.27 -2.98 9.30
C LEU A 136 -14.71 -2.62 9.71
N GLU A 137 -15.65 -3.55 9.62
CA GLU A 137 -17.03 -3.35 10.08
C GLU A 137 -17.11 -3.01 11.57
N GLY A 138 -16.23 -3.56 12.38
CA GLY A 138 -16.08 -3.22 13.79
C GLY A 138 -15.54 -1.80 14.03
N LEU A 139 -14.72 -1.29 13.12
CA LEU A 139 -14.14 0.07 13.21
C LEU A 139 -15.12 1.16 12.77
N LEU A 140 -15.84 0.95 11.66
CA LEU A 140 -16.65 1.98 10.99
C LEU A 140 -17.63 2.73 11.91
N PRO A 141 -18.36 2.08 12.86
CA PRO A 141 -19.30 2.79 13.75
C PRO A 141 -18.65 3.80 14.70
N GLY A 142 -17.36 3.65 14.97
CA GLY A 142 -16.59 4.57 15.83
C GLY A 142 -16.00 5.77 15.11
N LEU A 143 -16.11 5.83 13.77
CA LEU A 143 -15.60 6.93 12.98
C LEU A 143 -16.62 8.06 12.86
N GLU A 144 -16.13 9.28 12.61
CA GLU A 144 -16.98 10.43 12.35
C GLU A 144 -17.84 10.20 11.09
N ALA A 145 -19.14 10.47 11.20
CA ALA A 145 -20.09 10.25 10.11
C ALA A 145 -19.73 11.11 8.87
N GLY A 146 -19.66 10.47 7.71
CA GLY A 146 -19.32 11.13 6.45
C GLY A 146 -17.82 11.34 6.20
N MET A 147 -16.95 11.00 7.14
CA MET A 147 -15.51 11.03 6.92
C MET A 147 -15.11 9.92 5.90
N PRO A 148 -14.41 10.27 4.81
CA PRO A 148 -14.00 9.28 3.83
C PRO A 148 -12.98 8.31 4.41
N VAL A 149 -13.15 7.02 4.08
CA VAL A 149 -12.25 5.93 4.49
C VAL A 149 -11.55 5.39 3.26
N LEU A 150 -10.23 5.44 3.22
CA LEU A 150 -9.38 4.82 2.22
C LEU A 150 -8.77 3.56 2.82
N VAL A 151 -8.96 2.44 2.14
CA VAL A 151 -8.44 1.13 2.55
C VAL A 151 -7.31 0.73 1.61
N ASP A 152 -6.13 0.49 2.15
CA ASP A 152 -5.08 -0.30 1.51
C ASP A 152 -5.33 -1.77 1.85
N PHE A 153 -5.71 -2.57 0.86
CA PHE A 153 -5.97 -3.99 1.05
C PHE A 153 -4.87 -4.86 0.46
N HIS A 154 -3.95 -5.24 1.29
CA HIS A 154 -2.76 -6.00 0.97
C HIS A 154 -3.06 -7.51 0.92
N SER A 155 -3.29 -8.07 -0.27
CA SER A 155 -3.68 -9.48 -0.46
C SER A 155 -3.23 -10.05 -1.79
N GLU A 156 -2.91 -11.34 -1.81
CA GLU A 156 -2.66 -12.11 -3.04
C GLU A 156 -3.93 -12.32 -3.86
N SER A 157 -5.07 -12.51 -3.20
CA SER A 157 -6.31 -12.97 -3.84
C SER A 157 -7.14 -11.82 -4.42
N VAL A 158 -7.24 -11.76 -5.75
CA VAL A 158 -8.18 -10.86 -6.45
C VAL A 158 -9.64 -11.11 -6.00
N PHE A 159 -10.01 -12.37 -5.80
CA PHE A 159 -11.36 -12.72 -5.34
C PHE A 159 -11.66 -12.15 -3.96
N GLU A 160 -10.71 -12.22 -3.03
CA GLU A 160 -10.85 -11.66 -1.69
C GLU A 160 -10.92 -10.14 -1.72
N LYS A 161 -10.01 -9.48 -2.48
CA LYS A 161 -10.00 -8.02 -2.65
C LYS A 161 -11.33 -7.51 -3.21
N LEU A 162 -11.81 -8.13 -4.29
CA LEU A 162 -13.06 -7.72 -4.95
C LEU A 162 -14.28 -8.02 -4.09
N GLY A 163 -14.34 -9.20 -3.47
CA GLY A 163 -15.44 -9.59 -2.57
C GLY A 163 -15.55 -8.64 -1.38
N SER A 164 -14.44 -8.30 -0.75
CA SER A 164 -14.38 -7.30 0.34
C SER A 164 -14.82 -5.92 -0.12
N ALA A 165 -14.38 -5.49 -1.31
CA ALA A 165 -14.76 -4.20 -1.86
C ALA A 165 -16.29 -4.10 -2.12
N PHE A 166 -16.91 -5.17 -2.60
CA PHE A 166 -18.37 -5.20 -2.76
C PHE A 166 -19.11 -5.24 -1.43
N ALA A 167 -18.61 -5.95 -0.42
CA ALA A 167 -19.20 -5.96 0.92
C ALA A 167 -19.16 -4.56 1.58
N LEU A 168 -18.13 -3.78 1.27
CA LEU A 168 -17.89 -2.44 1.81
C LEU A 168 -18.38 -1.30 0.89
N ASP A 169 -18.96 -1.62 -0.27
CA ASP A 169 -19.37 -0.63 -1.27
C ASP A 169 -20.37 0.39 -0.70
N GLY A 170 -20.02 1.67 -0.82
CA GLY A 170 -20.77 2.81 -0.28
C GLY A 170 -20.56 3.06 1.22
N ARG A 171 -19.77 2.22 1.91
CA ARG A 171 -19.40 2.37 3.33
C ARG A 171 -17.98 2.91 3.50
N VAL A 172 -17.13 2.73 2.47
CA VAL A 172 -15.79 3.29 2.37
C VAL A 172 -15.62 4.05 1.05
N ALA A 173 -14.71 5.00 1.00
CA ALA A 173 -14.47 5.81 -0.19
C ALA A 173 -13.63 5.08 -1.23
N ALA A 174 -12.67 4.26 -0.81
CA ALA A 174 -11.82 3.50 -1.71
C ALA A 174 -11.33 2.19 -1.07
N VAL A 175 -11.19 1.14 -1.88
CA VAL A 175 -10.44 -0.09 -1.58
C VAL A 175 -9.38 -0.26 -2.67
N LEU A 176 -8.13 -0.04 -2.31
CA LEU A 176 -6.98 -0.06 -3.20
C LEU A 176 -6.14 -1.29 -2.86
N GLY A 177 -6.02 -2.21 -3.82
CA GLY A 177 -5.26 -3.45 -3.62
C GLY A 177 -3.76 -3.23 -3.79
N THR A 178 -2.97 -3.97 -3.00
CA THR A 178 -1.50 -4.05 -3.02
C THR A 178 -1.05 -5.50 -2.87
N HIS A 179 0.23 -5.78 -2.78
CA HIS A 179 0.89 -7.05 -2.55
C HIS A 179 1.45 -7.75 -3.80
N THR A 180 0.70 -7.83 -4.90
CA THR A 180 1.19 -8.62 -6.06
C THR A 180 2.27 -7.89 -6.84
N HIS A 181 2.43 -6.58 -6.63
CA HIS A 181 3.35 -5.68 -7.34
C HIS A 181 2.99 -5.49 -8.83
N VAL A 182 1.95 -6.17 -9.33
CA VAL A 182 1.54 -6.14 -10.73
C VAL A 182 0.31 -5.26 -10.90
N PRO A 183 0.40 -4.13 -11.61
CA PRO A 183 -0.73 -3.22 -11.78
C PRO A 183 -1.85 -3.87 -12.60
N THR A 184 -3.08 -3.84 -12.08
CA THR A 184 -4.27 -4.40 -12.76
C THR A 184 -5.05 -3.31 -13.51
N HIS A 185 -5.78 -3.69 -14.56
CA HIS A 185 -6.55 -2.78 -15.42
C HIS A 185 -8.00 -2.57 -14.98
N ASP A 186 -8.39 -3.02 -13.79
CA ASP A 186 -9.77 -3.06 -13.31
C ASP A 186 -10.19 -1.84 -12.46
N LEU A 187 -9.51 -0.70 -12.63
CA LEU A 187 -9.89 0.55 -11.97
C LEU A 187 -11.34 0.90 -12.28
N ARG A 188 -12.13 1.12 -11.24
CA ARG A 188 -13.54 1.48 -11.38
C ARG A 188 -14.10 2.11 -10.12
N ILE A 189 -15.27 2.71 -10.24
CA ILE A 189 -16.13 3.07 -9.10
C ILE A 189 -17.24 2.01 -9.03
N LEU A 190 -17.39 1.40 -7.86
CA LEU A 190 -18.45 0.43 -7.59
C LEU A 190 -19.82 1.12 -7.52
N PRO A 191 -20.94 0.37 -7.63
CA PRO A 191 -22.28 0.94 -7.78
C PRO A 191 -22.72 1.93 -6.70
N ARG A 192 -22.19 1.80 -5.47
CA ARG A 192 -22.54 2.70 -4.34
C ARG A 192 -21.49 3.79 -4.10
N GLY A 193 -20.44 3.87 -4.94
CA GLY A 193 -19.50 4.97 -4.95
C GLY A 193 -18.14 4.69 -4.29
N THR A 194 -17.77 3.43 -4.05
CA THR A 194 -16.43 3.06 -3.62
C THR A 194 -15.48 2.94 -4.82
N ALA A 195 -14.35 3.64 -4.82
CA ALA A 195 -13.29 3.42 -5.79
C ALA A 195 -12.61 2.07 -5.54
N TYR A 196 -12.24 1.37 -6.61
CA TYR A 196 -11.62 0.05 -6.52
C TYR A 196 -10.55 -0.17 -7.58
N VAL A 197 -9.50 -0.87 -7.20
CA VAL A 197 -8.53 -1.52 -8.06
C VAL A 197 -7.99 -2.77 -7.37
N SER A 198 -7.85 -3.89 -8.10
CA SER A 198 -7.31 -5.15 -7.53
C SER A 198 -5.86 -5.03 -7.11
N ASP A 199 -5.04 -4.32 -7.88
CA ASP A 199 -3.67 -4.00 -7.50
C ASP A 199 -3.19 -2.70 -8.14
N VAL A 200 -2.62 -1.85 -7.31
CA VAL A 200 -2.05 -0.57 -7.75
C VAL A 200 -0.73 -0.79 -8.48
N GLY A 201 -0.05 -1.89 -8.20
CA GLY A 201 1.31 -2.17 -8.64
C GLY A 201 2.37 -1.59 -7.70
N MET A 202 3.63 -1.86 -7.97
CA MET A 202 4.75 -1.38 -7.17
C MET A 202 5.33 -0.05 -7.68
N VAL A 203 6.09 0.60 -6.84
CA VAL A 203 7.08 1.62 -7.24
C VAL A 203 8.46 0.99 -7.04
N GLY A 204 9.16 0.70 -8.13
CA GLY A 204 10.43 0.00 -8.03
C GLY A 204 11.01 -0.47 -9.35
N PRO A 205 12.06 -1.29 -9.34
CA PRO A 205 12.72 -1.78 -10.56
C PRO A 205 11.91 -2.88 -11.26
N SER A 206 11.54 -2.68 -12.53
CA SER A 206 10.71 -3.59 -13.32
C SER A 206 11.44 -4.81 -13.91
N GLY A 207 12.77 -4.82 -13.90
CA GLY A 207 13.57 -5.84 -14.60
C GLY A 207 13.70 -7.20 -13.90
N GLY A 208 12.84 -7.52 -12.92
CA GLY A 208 12.91 -8.74 -12.14
C GLY A 208 11.57 -9.39 -11.84
N MET A 209 11.53 -10.19 -10.80
CA MET A 209 10.32 -10.81 -10.28
C MET A 209 9.81 -9.97 -9.12
N GLN A 210 8.73 -9.20 -9.32
CA GLN A 210 8.14 -8.32 -8.31
C GLN A 210 9.14 -7.31 -7.71
N GLY A 211 10.07 -6.77 -8.55
CA GLY A 211 11.10 -5.84 -8.11
C GLY A 211 12.36 -6.48 -7.50
N TYR A 212 12.40 -7.82 -7.41
CA TYR A 212 13.55 -8.58 -6.89
C TYR A 212 14.29 -9.32 -7.99
N GLU A 213 15.59 -9.57 -7.75
CA GLU A 213 16.41 -10.43 -8.61
C GLU A 213 15.84 -11.86 -8.58
N PRO A 214 15.56 -12.48 -9.76
CA PRO A 214 14.78 -13.71 -9.81
C PRO A 214 15.48 -14.96 -9.22
N GLY A 215 16.81 -14.99 -9.20
CA GLY A 215 17.56 -16.20 -8.88
C GLY A 215 17.22 -16.82 -7.53
N PHE A 216 17.12 -15.98 -6.49
CA PHE A 216 16.76 -16.43 -5.15
C PHE A 216 15.32 -16.94 -5.08
N LEU A 217 14.36 -16.18 -5.62
CA LEU A 217 12.92 -16.50 -5.56
C LEU A 217 12.60 -17.75 -6.39
N VAL A 218 13.14 -17.86 -7.60
CA VAL A 218 12.98 -19.04 -8.46
C VAL A 218 13.61 -20.29 -7.80
N ALA A 219 14.76 -20.14 -7.15
CA ALA A 219 15.36 -21.26 -6.42
C ALA A 219 14.54 -21.68 -5.20
N ALA A 220 13.96 -20.73 -4.47
CA ALA A 220 13.04 -20.99 -3.36
C ALA A 220 11.78 -21.70 -3.84
N LEU A 221 11.14 -21.19 -4.90
CA LEU A 221 9.94 -21.77 -5.51
C LEU A 221 10.16 -23.21 -5.96
N ARG A 222 11.29 -23.51 -6.63
CA ARG A 222 11.60 -24.85 -7.14
C ARG A 222 11.92 -25.87 -6.05
N ARG A 223 12.36 -25.43 -4.88
CA ARG A 223 12.79 -26.28 -3.77
C ARG A 223 11.80 -26.33 -2.62
N THR A 224 10.74 -25.53 -2.66
CA THR A 224 9.80 -25.32 -1.54
C THR A 224 10.50 -24.90 -0.23
N ARG A 225 11.69 -24.32 -0.33
CA ARG A 225 12.49 -23.80 0.80
C ARG A 225 13.52 -22.78 0.30
N LEU A 226 13.96 -21.91 1.19
CA LEU A 226 15.00 -20.93 0.88
C LEU A 226 16.31 -21.61 0.45
N PRO A 227 16.99 -21.12 -0.61
CA PRO A 227 18.27 -21.67 -1.05
C PRO A 227 19.36 -21.37 -0.01
N ARG A 228 20.17 -22.38 0.31
CA ARG A 228 21.31 -22.19 1.23
C ARG A 228 22.34 -21.26 0.58
N GLY A 229 22.79 -20.24 1.34
CA GLY A 229 23.78 -19.27 0.88
C GLY A 229 23.26 -18.27 -0.17
N GLY A 230 21.97 -18.35 -0.56
CA GLY A 230 21.33 -17.34 -1.39
C GLY A 230 20.89 -16.14 -0.55
N ARG A 231 20.68 -15.01 -1.23
CA ARG A 231 20.15 -13.78 -0.63
C ARG A 231 19.17 -13.11 -1.57
N LEU A 232 18.07 -12.59 -1.03
CA LEU A 232 17.17 -11.70 -1.76
C LEU A 232 17.94 -10.42 -2.11
N ALA A 233 17.72 -9.92 -3.31
CA ALA A 233 18.33 -8.68 -3.79
C ALA A 233 17.34 -7.93 -4.67
N TRP A 234 17.51 -6.63 -4.77
CA TRP A 234 16.73 -5.80 -5.68
C TRP A 234 17.04 -6.14 -7.14
N ALA A 235 16.00 -6.15 -7.96
CA ALA A 235 16.16 -6.24 -9.40
C ALA A 235 16.88 -5.00 -9.96
N ARG A 236 17.36 -5.14 -11.20
CA ARG A 236 17.83 -4.01 -12.03
C ARG A 236 16.79 -3.76 -13.13
N GLY A 237 16.74 -2.54 -13.62
CA GLY A 237 15.83 -2.19 -14.71
C GLY A 237 15.28 -0.78 -14.58
N PRO A 238 14.42 -0.38 -15.53
CA PRO A 238 13.74 0.91 -15.45
C PRO A 238 12.82 0.96 -14.23
N LEU A 239 12.55 2.18 -13.77
CA LEU A 239 11.57 2.42 -12.72
C LEU A 239 10.16 2.16 -13.25
N GLU A 240 9.38 1.36 -12.54
CA GLU A 240 7.94 1.26 -12.66
C GLU A 240 7.28 2.06 -11.54
N VAL A 241 6.15 2.73 -11.83
CA VAL A 241 5.44 3.56 -10.85
C VAL A 241 3.98 3.12 -10.78
N GLY A 242 3.65 2.28 -9.82
CA GLY A 242 2.29 1.91 -9.45
C GLY A 242 1.69 2.98 -8.54
N ALA A 243 0.81 3.82 -9.08
CA ALA A 243 0.13 4.85 -8.31
C ALA A 243 -1.24 5.20 -8.91
N VAL A 244 -2.17 5.58 -8.03
CA VAL A 244 -3.51 6.04 -8.42
C VAL A 244 -3.84 7.36 -7.73
N VAL A 245 -4.63 8.18 -8.42
CA VAL A 245 -5.26 9.38 -7.86
C VAL A 245 -6.74 9.10 -7.69
N VAL A 246 -7.26 9.35 -6.50
CA VAL A 246 -8.68 9.19 -6.16
C VAL A 246 -9.26 10.55 -5.83
N ASP A 247 -10.28 10.96 -6.56
CA ASP A 247 -11.07 12.17 -6.26
C ASP A 247 -12.29 11.79 -5.41
N LEU A 248 -12.40 12.40 -4.23
CA LEU A 248 -13.45 12.14 -3.25
C LEU A 248 -14.37 13.34 -3.06
N ASP A 249 -15.66 13.05 -2.86
CA ASP A 249 -16.68 14.00 -2.47
C ASP A 249 -17.47 13.42 -1.28
N GLY A 250 -17.25 13.99 -0.09
CA GLY A 250 -17.68 13.36 1.15
C GLY A 250 -17.07 11.95 1.29
N GLY A 251 -17.85 10.98 1.73
CA GLY A 251 -17.45 9.59 1.91
C GLY A 251 -17.37 8.74 0.62
N ARG A 252 -17.47 9.34 -0.59
CA ARG A 252 -17.56 8.61 -1.86
C ARG A 252 -16.53 9.05 -2.88
N ALA A 253 -16.13 8.14 -3.77
CA ALA A 253 -15.27 8.46 -4.88
C ALA A 253 -16.07 9.04 -6.06
N LYS A 254 -15.48 10.04 -6.74
CA LYS A 254 -15.95 10.61 -8.01
C LYS A 254 -15.12 10.15 -9.19
N ALA A 255 -13.83 9.89 -8.97
CA ALA A 255 -12.93 9.38 -9.99
C ALA A 255 -11.81 8.55 -9.35
N ILE A 256 -11.29 7.59 -10.10
CA ILE A 256 -10.04 6.91 -9.84
C ILE A 256 -9.27 6.79 -11.16
N GLN A 257 -7.99 7.18 -11.17
CA GLN A 257 -7.15 7.19 -12.37
C GLN A 257 -5.72 6.80 -12.03
N ARG A 258 -5.03 6.14 -12.97
CA ARG A 258 -3.59 5.91 -12.85
C ARG A 258 -2.84 7.24 -12.94
N LEU A 259 -1.77 7.38 -12.16
CA LEU A 259 -0.92 8.59 -12.16
C LEU A 259 -0.34 8.86 -13.55
N GLN A 260 0.10 7.84 -14.27
CA GLN A 260 0.65 7.96 -15.63
C GLN A 260 -0.36 8.55 -16.63
N ALA A 261 -1.64 8.18 -16.50
CA ALA A 261 -2.69 8.75 -17.37
C ALA A 261 -2.86 10.26 -17.17
N LEU A 262 -2.68 10.74 -15.93
CA LEU A 262 -2.74 12.19 -15.62
C LEU A 262 -1.50 12.95 -16.10
N GLN A 263 -0.36 12.27 -16.25
CA GLN A 263 0.89 12.86 -16.74
C GLN A 263 1.01 12.82 -18.27
N GLY A 264 -0.02 12.31 -18.98
CA GLY A 264 0.00 12.19 -20.45
C GLY A 264 0.98 11.12 -20.96
N VAL A 265 1.48 10.25 -20.11
CA VAL A 265 2.32 9.11 -20.51
C VAL A 265 1.40 8.01 -21.05
N PRO A 266 1.58 7.53 -22.30
CA PRO A 266 0.82 6.40 -22.80
C PRO A 266 0.97 5.19 -21.85
N GLN A 267 -0.14 4.56 -21.51
CA GLN A 267 -0.09 3.27 -20.81
C GLN A 267 0.53 2.28 -21.79
N GLY A 268 1.78 1.90 -21.57
CA GLY A 268 2.48 0.97 -22.44
C GLY A 268 1.68 -0.32 -22.62
N GLY A 269 1.52 -0.76 -23.86
CA GLY A 269 0.95 -2.04 -24.21
C GLY A 269 1.91 -3.19 -23.91
#